data_79917f7fe9362deb14568415da9f1714
#
_entry.id   79917f7fe9362deb14568415da9f1714
#
_cell.length_a   1.000
_cell.length_b   1.000
_cell.length_c   1.000
_cell.angle_alpha   90.00
_cell.angle_beta   90.00
_cell.angle_gamma   90.00
#
_symmetry.space_group_name_H-M   'P 1'
#
loop_
_entity.id
_entity.type
_entity.pdbx_description
1 polymer ?
#
loop_
_entity_poly.entity_id
_entity_poly.type
_entity_poly.pdbx_seq_one_letter_code
_entity_poly.pdbx_strand_id
1 'polypeptide(L)'
;MELIFNGTEESLCITSDSKVGVGIANPQRALEVAGDLVVSGTISGGAGMGAFRNRIINGDMRIAQRGVGPSTIAASTNAVLDIDRWNSVYVTSGTFTTGQSAVVPLGQGFSNSFVQTMTVATTSNDYGTSRQYIEGYNMYDLSWGTSYGQPVTLSFWTMITNVPAGSILPVAVVYSGSSATYYYLSSYTVSGPSAWQYVTITVPPPPSAAGSFTAALNTTHTYVSFPLTSFGASSPAQPNTWVSAVSTNKFRVWGTYDLASTVGWSRYITGVQLERGTVATPFEVRPYATELQLCQRYYWNFSSAGGVYTGFGSGYTNGTSALIMVPFPVQMRAQPTQNSNSAMTTFVVLSTGASVSPSALSTFTTGLNSSILTFTVAGQTAGQGAILQANNTTGAFVAFSAEL
;
A
#
# COMPACT_ATOMS: atom_id res chain seq x y z
N MET A 1 49.05 11.79 9.34
CA MET A 1 48.05 12.42 8.47
C MET A 1 48.09 13.88 8.84
N GLU A 2 48.58 14.72 7.96
CA GLU A 2 48.76 16.15 8.22
C GLU A 2 47.42 16.85 7.96
N LEU A 3 46.88 17.47 9.00
CA LEU A 3 45.70 18.35 8.91
C LEU A 3 46.26 19.76 8.70
N ILE A 4 46.07 20.33 7.51
CA ILE A 4 46.52 21.70 7.21
C ILE A 4 45.37 22.65 7.60
N PHE A 5 45.59 23.41 8.66
CA PHE A 5 44.70 24.51 9.06
C PHE A 5 45.20 25.82 8.45
N ASN A 6 44.41 26.45 7.61
CA ASN A 6 44.65 27.79 7.08
C ASN A 6 43.68 28.77 7.73
N GLY A 7 44.08 29.40 8.82
CA GLY A 7 43.30 30.50 9.44
C GLY A 7 43.02 30.33 10.92
N THR A 8 42.48 31.36 11.53
CA THR A 8 42.18 31.47 12.96
C THR A 8 40.86 30.84 13.37
N GLU A 9 40.13 30.18 12.44
CA GLU A 9 38.87 29.48 12.71
C GLU A 9 39.06 27.97 12.46
N GLU A 10 38.51 27.13 13.35
CA GLU A 10 38.58 25.68 13.25
C GLU A 10 37.79 25.18 12.04
N SER A 11 38.47 24.92 10.93
CA SER A 11 37.83 24.40 9.72
C SER A 11 37.45 22.92 9.82
N LEU A 12 38.14 22.16 10.70
CA LEU A 12 37.85 20.76 10.96
C LEU A 12 38.18 20.44 12.44
N CYS A 13 37.18 19.91 13.15
CA CYS A 13 37.30 19.45 14.54
C CYS A 13 37.05 17.94 14.60
N ILE A 14 37.93 17.20 15.32
CA ILE A 14 37.69 15.79 15.67
C ILE A 14 37.70 15.72 17.19
N THR A 15 36.57 15.36 17.78
CA THR A 15 36.39 15.27 19.22
C THR A 15 36.90 13.94 19.78
N SER A 16 37.10 13.85 21.08
CA SER A 16 37.57 12.63 21.77
C SER A 16 36.55 11.47 21.70
N ASP A 17 35.27 11.77 21.46
CA ASP A 17 34.19 10.81 21.24
C ASP A 17 33.99 10.48 19.75
N SER A 18 35.00 10.71 18.92
CA SER A 18 35.08 10.35 17.51
C SER A 18 34.05 11.04 16.60
N LYS A 19 33.57 12.25 16.96
CA LYS A 19 32.76 13.08 16.08
C LYS A 19 33.62 14.01 15.25
N VAL A 20 33.19 14.31 14.03
CA VAL A 20 33.85 15.21 13.08
C VAL A 20 32.99 16.42 12.83
N GLY A 21 33.51 17.61 13.11
CA GLY A 21 32.89 18.90 12.77
C GLY A 21 33.65 19.57 11.63
N VAL A 22 32.92 20.08 10.64
CA VAL A 22 33.47 20.94 9.59
C VAL A 22 32.82 22.32 9.74
N GLY A 23 33.65 23.31 10.08
CA GLY A 23 33.15 24.66 10.41
C GLY A 23 32.39 24.75 11.74
N ILE A 24 32.52 23.73 12.61
CA ILE A 24 31.85 23.69 13.92
C ILE A 24 32.76 23.02 14.95
N ALA A 25 33.01 23.69 16.08
CA ALA A 25 33.95 23.24 17.11
C ALA A 25 33.39 22.12 18.01
N ASN A 26 32.08 22.05 18.22
CA ASN A 26 31.43 21.10 19.11
C ASN A 26 30.32 20.30 18.37
N PRO A 27 30.70 19.33 17.50
CA PRO A 27 29.73 18.54 16.75
C PRO A 27 28.89 17.67 17.68
N GLN A 28 27.56 17.71 17.48
CA GLN A 28 26.60 16.91 18.25
C GLN A 28 26.34 15.55 17.61
N ARG A 29 26.78 15.36 16.35
CA ARG A 29 26.61 14.14 15.55
C ARG A 29 27.95 13.62 15.07
N ALA A 30 27.99 12.35 14.60
CA ALA A 30 29.23 11.71 14.11
C ALA A 30 29.93 12.52 13.01
N LEU A 31 29.17 13.18 12.14
CA LEU A 31 29.63 14.22 11.21
C LEU A 31 28.65 15.38 11.25
N GLU A 32 29.14 16.58 11.47
CA GLU A 32 28.35 17.81 11.43
C GLU A 32 29.10 18.88 10.63
N VAL A 33 28.39 19.48 9.65
CA VAL A 33 28.94 20.48 8.72
C VAL A 33 28.16 21.76 8.89
N ALA A 34 28.83 22.85 9.25
CA ALA A 34 28.25 24.20 9.26
C ALA A 34 28.43 24.82 7.87
N GLY A 35 27.51 24.55 6.95
CA GLY A 35 27.57 24.99 5.56
C GLY A 35 27.05 23.94 4.59
N ASP A 36 27.29 24.15 3.31
CA ASP A 36 26.86 23.22 2.26
C ASP A 36 27.79 22.01 2.15
N LEU A 37 27.19 20.82 1.95
CA LEU A 37 27.93 19.58 1.68
C LEU A 37 27.73 19.20 0.20
N VAL A 38 28.83 19.21 -0.57
CA VAL A 38 28.84 18.69 -1.95
C VAL A 38 29.54 17.33 -1.95
N VAL A 39 28.81 16.30 -2.33
CA VAL A 39 29.35 14.94 -2.49
C VAL A 39 29.29 14.57 -3.96
N SER A 40 30.46 14.44 -4.61
CA SER A 40 30.56 14.05 -6.03
C SER A 40 30.36 12.56 -6.28
N GLY A 41 30.19 11.78 -5.23
CA GLY A 41 29.93 10.32 -5.25
C GLY A 41 28.61 9.96 -4.59
N THR A 42 28.39 8.66 -4.40
CA THR A 42 27.19 8.15 -3.73
C THR A 42 27.36 8.18 -2.21
N ILE A 43 26.40 8.73 -1.48
CA ILE A 43 26.31 8.58 -0.03
C ILE A 43 25.70 7.20 0.25
N SER A 44 26.53 6.21 0.62
CA SER A 44 26.07 4.87 1.02
C SER A 44 25.56 4.91 2.45
N GLY A 45 24.34 4.39 2.70
CA GLY A 45 23.75 4.32 4.03
C GLY A 45 23.15 5.63 4.55
N GLY A 46 23.22 6.70 3.79
CA GLY A 46 22.51 7.92 4.07
C GLY A 46 21.02 7.77 3.72
N ALA A 47 20.13 8.37 4.50
CA ALA A 47 18.76 8.57 4.10
C ALA A 47 18.79 9.22 2.71
N GLY A 48 18.35 8.47 1.69
CA GLY A 48 18.36 8.96 0.31
C GLY A 48 17.73 10.33 0.26
N MET A 49 18.49 11.33 -0.18
CA MET A 49 18.02 12.72 -0.33
C MET A 49 17.01 12.85 -1.48
N GLY A 50 16.45 11.73 -2.00
CA GLY A 50 15.46 11.68 -3.05
C GLY A 50 14.05 11.46 -2.49
N ALA A 51 13.10 12.24 -2.99
CA ALA A 51 11.68 11.95 -2.83
C ALA A 51 11.34 10.60 -3.47
N PHE A 52 10.29 9.92 -2.96
CA PHE A 52 9.80 8.63 -3.47
C PHE A 52 10.72 7.42 -3.28
N ARG A 53 11.45 7.37 -2.16
CA ARG A 53 12.23 6.18 -1.80
C ARG A 53 11.36 5.02 -1.31
N ASN A 54 10.22 5.32 -0.66
CA ASN A 54 9.28 4.31 -0.20
C ASN A 54 8.51 3.72 -1.39
N ARG A 55 8.64 2.41 -1.61
CA ARG A 55 7.93 1.65 -2.66
C ARG A 55 6.48 1.34 -2.27
N ILE A 56 6.17 1.44 -0.98
CA ILE A 56 4.81 1.26 -0.46
C ILE A 56 4.02 2.55 -0.65
N ILE A 57 2.79 2.41 -1.14
CA ILE A 57 1.81 3.48 -1.26
C ILE A 57 0.87 3.39 -0.06
N ASN A 58 0.53 4.52 0.56
CA ASN A 58 -0.33 4.56 1.73
C ASN A 58 0.22 3.71 2.90
N GLY A 59 1.53 3.80 3.13
CA GLY A 59 2.20 3.06 4.19
C GLY A 59 1.84 3.53 5.60
N ASP A 60 1.32 4.74 5.74
CA ASP A 60 0.80 5.34 6.98
C ASP A 60 -0.73 5.21 7.14
N MET A 61 -1.38 4.47 6.25
CA MET A 61 -2.79 4.06 6.33
C MET A 61 -3.80 5.21 6.34
N ARG A 62 -3.44 6.39 5.81
CA ARG A 62 -4.30 7.59 5.85
C ARG A 62 -5.45 7.59 4.87
N ILE A 63 -5.35 6.84 3.77
CA ILE A 63 -6.29 6.89 2.66
C ILE A 63 -7.15 5.63 2.65
N ALA A 64 -8.47 5.82 2.68
CA ALA A 64 -9.49 4.77 2.70
C ALA A 64 -10.70 5.22 1.88
N GLN A 65 -10.55 5.28 0.54
CA GLN A 65 -11.60 5.77 -0.36
C GLN A 65 -12.83 4.85 -0.42
N ARG A 66 -12.68 3.56 -0.06
CA ARG A 66 -13.79 2.57 -0.01
C ARG A 66 -14.55 2.59 1.31
N GLY A 67 -14.03 3.26 2.32
CA GLY A 67 -14.53 3.28 3.68
C GLY A 67 -13.44 2.83 4.67
N VAL A 68 -13.68 3.08 5.94
CA VAL A 68 -12.68 2.81 7.00
C VAL A 68 -12.81 1.41 7.61
N GLY A 69 -13.79 0.63 7.17
CA GLY A 69 -14.08 -0.67 7.76
C GLY A 69 -14.85 -0.56 9.09
N PRO A 70 -14.90 -1.63 9.93
CA PRO A 70 -14.24 -2.90 9.68
C PRO A 70 -14.97 -3.77 8.65
N SER A 71 -14.23 -4.34 7.72
CA SER A 71 -14.75 -5.34 6.78
C SER A 71 -14.40 -6.74 7.23
N THR A 72 -15.30 -7.68 6.96
CA THR A 72 -15.14 -9.09 7.32
C THR A 72 -14.51 -9.86 6.18
N ILE A 73 -13.41 -10.55 6.47
CA ILE A 73 -12.70 -11.44 5.56
C ILE A 73 -12.98 -12.87 6.00
N ALA A 74 -13.83 -13.54 5.25
CA ALA A 74 -14.19 -14.95 5.46
C ALA A 74 -13.51 -15.86 4.43
N ALA A 75 -13.70 -17.17 4.58
CA ALA A 75 -13.21 -18.17 3.65
C ALA A 75 -13.59 -17.86 2.20
N SER A 76 -12.65 -18.02 1.28
CA SER A 76 -12.81 -17.79 -0.17
C SER A 76 -13.28 -16.38 -0.54
N THR A 77 -13.18 -15.42 0.36
CA THR A 77 -13.51 -14.02 0.07
C THR A 77 -12.48 -13.48 -0.92
N ASN A 78 -12.96 -12.95 -2.03
CA ASN A 78 -12.14 -12.11 -2.90
C ASN A 78 -11.54 -10.98 -2.08
N ALA A 79 -10.36 -10.57 -2.48
CA ALA A 79 -9.60 -9.56 -1.80
C ALA A 79 -10.43 -8.35 -1.38
N VAL A 80 -10.43 -8.04 -0.09
CA VAL A 80 -11.05 -6.84 0.48
C VAL A 80 -10.00 -5.78 0.68
N LEU A 81 -10.30 -4.56 0.26
CA LEU A 81 -9.42 -3.40 0.35
C LEU A 81 -10.16 -2.29 1.12
N ASP A 82 -10.10 -2.32 2.44
CA ASP A 82 -10.66 -1.23 3.26
C ASP A 82 -9.76 0.00 3.21
N ILE A 83 -8.48 -0.21 3.34
CA ILE A 83 -7.45 0.82 3.20
C ILE A 83 -6.89 0.72 1.80
N ASP A 84 -6.82 1.83 1.11
CA ASP A 84 -6.34 1.87 -0.27
C ASP A 84 -4.97 1.20 -0.38
N ARG A 85 -4.83 0.35 -1.41
CA ARG A 85 -3.67 -0.48 -1.73
C ARG A 85 -3.45 -1.70 -0.82
N TRP A 86 -4.09 -1.79 0.36
CA TRP A 86 -3.94 -2.92 1.27
C TRP A 86 -5.03 -3.96 1.06
N ASN A 87 -4.62 -5.11 0.57
CA ASN A 87 -5.46 -6.23 0.17
C ASN A 87 -5.43 -7.31 1.24
N SER A 88 -6.60 -7.70 1.73
CA SER A 88 -6.76 -8.76 2.72
C SER A 88 -7.48 -9.96 2.13
N VAL A 89 -6.95 -11.15 2.34
CA VAL A 89 -7.49 -12.40 1.78
C VAL A 89 -7.38 -13.53 2.79
N TYR A 90 -8.38 -14.42 2.78
CA TYR A 90 -8.39 -15.68 3.53
C TYR A 90 -8.73 -16.84 2.59
N VAL A 91 -8.13 -18.02 2.79
CA VAL A 91 -8.20 -19.08 1.76
C VAL A 91 -9.30 -20.10 2.00
N THR A 92 -9.47 -20.71 3.18
CA THR A 92 -10.43 -21.81 3.34
C THR A 92 -11.37 -21.72 4.54
N SER A 93 -10.90 -21.46 5.76
CA SER A 93 -11.77 -21.39 6.94
C SER A 93 -11.33 -20.27 7.91
N GLY A 94 -12.16 -19.98 8.89
CA GLY A 94 -11.92 -18.88 9.80
C GLY A 94 -12.38 -17.53 9.26
N THR A 95 -12.31 -16.52 10.10
CA THR A 95 -12.76 -15.15 9.78
C THR A 95 -11.94 -14.14 10.57
N PHE A 96 -11.48 -13.10 9.90
CA PHE A 96 -10.89 -11.93 10.55
C PHE A 96 -11.51 -10.65 10.00
N THR A 97 -11.44 -9.59 10.75
CA THR A 97 -11.84 -8.25 10.29
C THR A 97 -10.63 -7.39 10.03
N THR A 98 -10.77 -6.47 9.07
CA THR A 98 -9.76 -5.46 8.76
C THR A 98 -10.37 -4.07 8.71
N GLY A 99 -9.57 -3.05 8.93
CA GLY A 99 -10.03 -1.67 8.85
C GLY A 99 -8.96 -0.65 9.21
N GLN A 100 -9.33 0.61 9.11
CA GLN A 100 -8.52 1.73 9.56
C GLN A 100 -8.79 1.98 11.06
N SER A 101 -7.75 2.30 11.79
CA SER A 101 -7.80 2.59 13.23
C SER A 101 -7.03 3.87 13.55
N ALA A 102 -7.49 4.63 14.55
CA ALA A 102 -6.76 5.77 15.11
C ALA A 102 -5.74 5.36 16.21
N VAL A 103 -5.60 4.08 16.50
CA VAL A 103 -4.59 3.57 17.45
C VAL A 103 -3.24 3.56 16.75
N VAL A 104 -2.31 4.42 17.17
CA VAL A 104 -1.01 4.67 16.51
C VAL A 104 0.12 4.80 17.54
N PRO A 105 1.39 4.61 17.14
CA PRO A 105 2.53 4.85 18.02
C PRO A 105 2.65 6.34 18.34
N LEU A 106 2.56 6.69 19.63
CA LEU A 106 2.60 8.08 20.08
C LEU A 106 3.94 8.75 19.75
N GLY A 107 3.86 10.02 19.33
CA GLY A 107 5.05 10.83 19.01
C GLY A 107 5.76 10.48 17.70
N GLN A 108 5.25 9.51 16.92
CA GLN A 108 5.87 9.09 15.65
C GLN A 108 5.25 9.75 14.41
N GLY A 109 4.27 10.65 14.58
CA GLY A 109 3.68 11.45 13.48
C GLY A 109 2.66 10.70 12.63
N PHE A 110 2.15 9.55 13.07
CA PHE A 110 1.09 8.82 12.38
C PHE A 110 -0.29 9.18 12.91
N SER A 111 -1.28 9.24 12.04
CA SER A 111 -2.70 9.46 12.38
C SER A 111 -3.53 8.18 12.31
N ASN A 112 -3.09 7.19 11.54
CA ASN A 112 -3.85 5.99 11.27
C ASN A 112 -2.95 4.75 11.25
N SER A 113 -3.57 3.61 11.55
CA SER A 113 -2.99 2.27 11.38
C SER A 113 -3.98 1.35 10.69
N PHE A 114 -3.48 0.30 10.08
CA PHE A 114 -4.25 -0.85 9.63
C PHE A 114 -4.46 -1.78 10.82
N VAL A 115 -5.70 -2.17 11.08
CA VAL A 115 -6.03 -3.14 12.14
C VAL A 115 -6.55 -4.44 11.55
N GLN A 116 -6.09 -5.57 12.09
CA GLN A 116 -6.61 -6.92 11.82
C GLN A 116 -7.03 -7.53 13.14
N THR A 117 -8.21 -8.15 13.19
CA THR A 117 -8.72 -8.84 14.38
C THR A 117 -9.28 -10.21 14.00
N MET A 118 -8.76 -11.29 14.58
CA MET A 118 -9.28 -12.63 14.35
C MET A 118 -10.56 -12.83 15.15
N THR A 119 -11.65 -13.16 14.45
CA THR A 119 -12.99 -13.32 15.03
C THR A 119 -13.44 -14.76 15.07
N VAL A 120 -13.03 -15.57 14.08
CA VAL A 120 -13.30 -17.03 14.06
C VAL A 120 -12.01 -17.74 13.67
N ALA A 121 -11.52 -18.60 14.57
CA ALA A 121 -10.30 -19.37 14.34
C ALA A 121 -10.47 -20.37 13.19
N THR A 122 -9.40 -20.63 12.48
CA THR A 122 -9.34 -21.74 11.52
C THR A 122 -9.06 -23.05 12.24
N THR A 123 -9.59 -24.14 11.70
CA THR A 123 -9.31 -25.53 12.14
C THR A 123 -8.46 -26.30 11.14
N SER A 124 -8.09 -25.68 10.03
CA SER A 124 -7.37 -26.30 8.91
C SER A 124 -6.03 -25.65 8.65
N ASN A 125 -5.23 -26.27 7.79
CA ASN A 125 -3.93 -25.77 7.33
C ASN A 125 -4.05 -24.56 6.42
N ASP A 126 -4.55 -23.48 6.95
CA ASP A 126 -4.94 -22.30 6.24
C ASP A 126 -3.98 -21.13 6.42
N TYR A 127 -4.10 -20.14 5.56
CA TYR A 127 -3.48 -18.85 5.77
C TYR A 127 -4.43 -17.71 5.40
N GLY A 128 -4.42 -16.67 6.22
CA GLY A 128 -4.90 -15.35 5.86
C GLY A 128 -3.71 -14.42 5.72
N THR A 129 -3.85 -13.35 4.98
CA THR A 129 -2.81 -12.34 4.89
C THR A 129 -3.38 -10.99 4.51
N SER A 130 -2.74 -9.93 5.00
CA SER A 130 -2.88 -8.59 4.44
C SER A 130 -1.59 -8.22 3.75
N ARG A 131 -1.69 -7.68 2.54
CA ARG A 131 -0.56 -7.46 1.66
C ARG A 131 -0.73 -6.23 0.80
N GLN A 132 0.37 -5.69 0.32
CA GLN A 132 0.36 -4.68 -0.73
C GLN A 132 1.17 -5.16 -1.91
N TYR A 133 0.54 -5.17 -3.08
CA TYR A 133 1.18 -5.41 -4.37
C TYR A 133 1.89 -4.15 -4.86
N ILE A 134 3.06 -4.33 -5.46
CA ILE A 134 3.89 -3.25 -6.01
C ILE A 134 4.09 -3.51 -7.51
N GLU A 135 3.81 -2.49 -8.33
CA GLU A 135 4.08 -2.56 -9.78
C GLU A 135 5.57 -2.76 -10.08
N GLY A 136 5.85 -3.49 -11.15
CA GLY A 136 7.20 -3.66 -11.66
C GLY A 136 7.91 -2.33 -11.94
N TYR A 137 7.21 -1.31 -12.42
CA TYR A 137 7.76 0.05 -12.61
C TYR A 137 8.42 0.62 -11.35
N ASN A 138 7.87 0.31 -10.18
CA ASN A 138 8.35 0.82 -8.90
C ASN A 138 9.47 -0.04 -8.30
N MET A 139 9.86 -1.14 -8.94
CA MET A 139 10.88 -2.08 -8.46
C MET A 139 12.00 -2.34 -9.48
N TYR A 140 11.84 -1.88 -10.72
CA TYR A 140 12.71 -2.23 -11.84
C TYR A 140 14.17 -1.80 -11.63
N ASP A 141 14.40 -0.67 -10.97
CA ASP A 141 15.72 -0.14 -10.62
C ASP A 141 16.51 -1.02 -9.64
N LEU A 142 15.86 -1.99 -9.00
CA LEU A 142 16.51 -2.94 -8.10
C LEU A 142 17.21 -4.08 -8.85
N SER A 143 17.00 -4.24 -10.14
CA SER A 143 17.59 -5.30 -10.98
C SER A 143 17.40 -6.71 -10.40
N TRP A 144 16.27 -6.96 -9.72
CA TRP A 144 15.99 -8.24 -9.07
C TRP A 144 15.88 -9.37 -10.08
N GLY A 145 16.30 -10.58 -9.68
CA GLY A 145 16.41 -11.75 -10.54
C GLY A 145 17.60 -11.74 -11.48
N THR A 146 18.56 -10.83 -11.27
CA THR A 146 19.83 -10.75 -11.99
C THR A 146 21.01 -10.76 -11.01
N SER A 147 22.24 -10.87 -11.53
CA SER A 147 23.46 -10.75 -10.73
C SER A 147 23.71 -9.34 -10.16
N TYR A 148 22.98 -8.34 -10.62
CA TYR A 148 23.08 -6.94 -10.17
C TYR A 148 22.02 -6.57 -9.15
N GLY A 149 21.24 -7.54 -8.67
CA GLY A 149 20.14 -7.34 -7.73
C GLY A 149 20.56 -6.53 -6.50
N GLN A 150 19.74 -5.54 -6.12
CA GLN A 150 20.00 -4.67 -4.98
C GLN A 150 19.16 -5.11 -3.78
N PRO A 151 19.71 -5.04 -2.56
CA PRO A 151 18.92 -5.32 -1.36
C PRO A 151 17.92 -4.21 -1.11
N VAL A 152 16.87 -4.56 -0.34
CA VAL A 152 15.91 -3.59 0.20
C VAL A 152 15.78 -3.75 1.70
N THR A 153 15.29 -2.70 2.36
CA THR A 153 14.92 -2.75 3.77
C THR A 153 13.41 -2.52 3.89
N LEU A 154 12.74 -3.44 4.56
CA LEU A 154 11.36 -3.30 5.01
C LEU A 154 11.36 -2.81 6.44
N SER A 155 10.66 -1.71 6.71
CA SER A 155 10.46 -1.21 8.06
C SER A 155 9.00 -0.87 8.32
N PHE A 156 8.54 -1.01 9.57
CA PHE A 156 7.17 -0.71 9.96
C PHE A 156 7.02 -0.63 11.47
N TRP A 157 6.00 0.07 11.92
CA TRP A 157 5.52 0.03 13.29
C TRP A 157 4.41 -1.01 13.42
N THR A 158 4.47 -1.80 14.49
CA THR A 158 3.42 -2.79 14.79
C THR A 158 3.16 -2.89 16.28
N MET A 159 1.93 -3.21 16.60
CA MET A 159 1.46 -3.56 17.94
C MET A 159 0.50 -4.73 17.81
N ILE A 160 0.51 -5.65 18.79
CA ILE A 160 -0.49 -6.72 18.86
C ILE A 160 -1.00 -6.86 20.28
N THR A 161 -2.31 -7.07 20.41
CA THR A 161 -2.97 -7.31 21.70
C THR A 161 -3.19 -8.80 21.92
N ASN A 162 -3.23 -9.23 23.17
CA ASN A 162 -3.57 -10.61 23.57
C ASN A 162 -2.67 -11.70 22.96
N VAL A 163 -1.43 -11.35 22.64
CA VAL A 163 -0.38 -12.28 22.20
C VAL A 163 0.79 -12.15 23.19
N PRO A 164 1.35 -13.25 23.70
CA PRO A 164 2.44 -13.20 24.68
C PRO A 164 3.68 -12.51 24.15
N ALA A 165 4.41 -11.80 25.00
CA ALA A 165 5.75 -11.33 24.71
C ALA A 165 6.67 -12.52 24.36
N GLY A 166 7.60 -12.33 23.45
CA GLY A 166 8.47 -13.38 22.93
C GLY A 166 7.86 -14.21 21.79
N SER A 167 6.55 -14.07 21.50
CA SER A 167 5.93 -14.71 20.33
C SER A 167 6.57 -14.21 19.05
N ILE A 168 6.77 -15.11 18.09
CA ILE A 168 7.37 -14.80 16.79
C ILE A 168 6.25 -14.66 15.75
N LEU A 169 6.21 -13.55 15.03
CA LEU A 169 5.22 -13.30 13.98
C LEU A 169 5.87 -13.22 12.61
N PRO A 170 5.24 -13.83 11.57
CA PRO A 170 5.80 -13.86 10.24
C PRO A 170 5.59 -12.56 9.47
N VAL A 171 6.50 -12.27 8.57
CA VAL A 171 6.39 -11.25 7.53
C VAL A 171 7.07 -11.77 6.27
N ALA A 172 6.57 -11.40 5.10
CA ALA A 172 7.13 -11.86 3.84
C ALA A 172 7.26 -10.74 2.82
N VAL A 173 8.32 -10.84 2.01
CA VAL A 173 8.45 -10.09 0.75
C VAL A 173 8.47 -11.12 -0.37
N VAL A 174 7.62 -10.94 -1.36
CA VAL A 174 7.48 -11.90 -2.45
C VAL A 174 7.90 -11.26 -3.76
N TYR A 175 8.63 -11.98 -4.56
CA TYR A 175 9.05 -11.60 -5.89
C TYR A 175 8.63 -12.64 -6.92
N SER A 176 7.96 -12.18 -7.98
CA SER A 176 7.56 -12.97 -9.13
C SER A 176 8.36 -12.51 -10.35
N GLY A 177 9.42 -13.20 -10.65
CA GLY A 177 10.25 -12.96 -11.83
C GLY A 177 9.71 -13.70 -13.07
N SER A 178 10.41 -13.56 -14.19
CA SER A 178 10.05 -14.17 -15.47
C SER A 178 10.08 -15.71 -15.47
N SER A 179 10.80 -16.32 -14.55
CA SER A 179 11.00 -17.77 -14.47
C SER A 179 10.31 -18.43 -13.29
N ALA A 180 10.29 -17.78 -12.12
CA ALA A 180 9.69 -18.34 -10.91
C ALA A 180 9.33 -17.26 -9.88
N THR A 181 8.41 -17.62 -8.98
CA THR A 181 8.07 -16.81 -7.79
C THR A 181 8.85 -17.32 -6.58
N TYR A 182 9.42 -16.40 -5.83
CA TYR A 182 10.13 -16.65 -4.59
C TYR A 182 9.55 -15.82 -3.45
N TYR A 183 9.56 -16.41 -2.26
CA TYR A 183 9.11 -15.81 -1.01
C TYR A 183 10.31 -15.60 -0.09
N TYR A 184 10.64 -14.37 0.25
CA TYR A 184 11.53 -14.08 1.36
C TYR A 184 10.73 -14.13 2.64
N LEU A 185 10.96 -15.18 3.41
CA LEU A 185 10.25 -15.41 4.67
C LEU A 185 11.10 -14.87 5.80
N SER A 186 10.54 -13.97 6.58
CA SER A 186 11.17 -13.42 7.77
C SER A 186 10.18 -13.37 8.94
N SER A 187 10.64 -12.93 10.08
CA SER A 187 9.82 -12.82 11.28
C SER A 187 10.34 -11.73 12.21
N TYR A 188 9.49 -11.34 13.15
CA TYR A 188 9.84 -10.45 14.24
C TYR A 188 9.27 -10.98 15.55
N THR A 189 9.93 -10.63 16.66
CA THR A 189 9.49 -11.04 18.00
C THR A 189 8.62 -9.96 18.62
N VAL A 190 7.49 -10.34 19.21
CA VAL A 190 6.59 -9.45 19.94
C VAL A 190 7.30 -8.99 21.21
N SER A 191 7.53 -7.70 21.36
CA SER A 191 8.21 -7.11 22.54
C SER A 191 7.34 -7.13 23.79
N GLY A 192 6.02 -7.05 23.63
CA GLY A 192 5.05 -7.12 24.72
C GLY A 192 3.61 -6.95 24.20
N PRO A 193 2.61 -7.45 24.97
CA PRO A 193 1.22 -7.26 24.60
C PRO A 193 0.88 -5.76 24.63
N SER A 194 0.19 -5.29 23.59
CA SER A 194 -0.25 -3.88 23.45
C SER A 194 0.90 -2.86 23.47
N ALA A 195 2.12 -3.25 23.15
CA ALA A 195 3.27 -2.36 23.03
C ALA A 195 3.60 -2.13 21.55
N TRP A 196 3.72 -0.88 21.16
CA TRP A 196 4.23 -0.51 19.83
C TRP A 196 5.73 -0.80 19.72
N GLN A 197 6.14 -1.42 18.64
CA GLN A 197 7.53 -1.68 18.31
C GLN A 197 7.83 -1.33 16.86
N TYR A 198 9.03 -0.82 16.62
CA TYR A 198 9.56 -0.60 15.27
C TYR A 198 10.33 -1.83 14.83
N VAL A 199 9.99 -2.35 13.66
CA VAL A 199 10.60 -3.55 13.07
C VAL A 199 11.35 -3.16 11.82
N THR A 200 12.55 -3.70 11.66
CA THR A 200 13.41 -3.52 10.48
C THR A 200 13.89 -4.87 9.99
N ILE A 201 13.76 -5.12 8.69
CA ILE A 201 14.16 -6.36 8.04
C ILE A 201 14.90 -6.04 6.75
N THR A 202 16.15 -6.45 6.67
CA THR A 202 16.93 -6.37 5.43
C THR A 202 16.62 -7.59 4.57
N VAL A 203 16.22 -7.34 3.32
CA VAL A 203 15.87 -8.37 2.34
C VAL A 203 16.94 -8.37 1.25
N PRO A 204 17.77 -9.42 1.15
CA PRO A 204 18.73 -9.56 0.05
C PRO A 204 17.99 -9.69 -1.29
N PRO A 205 18.64 -9.45 -2.44
CA PRO A 205 18.00 -9.68 -3.72
C PRO A 205 17.57 -11.16 -3.87
N PRO A 206 16.48 -11.43 -4.60
CA PRO A 206 16.04 -12.80 -4.86
C PRO A 206 17.08 -13.54 -5.70
N PRO A 207 17.10 -14.89 -5.64
CA PRO A 207 17.98 -15.71 -6.48
C PRO A 207 17.80 -15.40 -7.97
N SER A 208 18.87 -15.44 -8.74
CA SER A 208 18.83 -15.23 -10.20
C SER A 208 17.94 -16.26 -10.92
N ALA A 209 17.74 -17.43 -10.33
CA ALA A 209 16.79 -18.44 -10.80
C ALA A 209 15.32 -17.95 -10.84
N ALA A 210 14.98 -16.89 -10.14
CA ALA A 210 13.67 -16.24 -10.25
C ALA A 210 13.45 -15.62 -11.64
N GLY A 211 14.51 -15.27 -12.34
CA GLY A 211 14.47 -14.49 -13.56
C GLY A 211 14.19 -13.02 -13.32
N SER A 212 14.52 -12.18 -14.28
CA SER A 212 14.32 -10.72 -14.25
C SER A 212 12.85 -10.34 -14.28
N PHE A 213 12.57 -9.06 -14.16
CA PHE A 213 11.24 -8.51 -14.41
C PHE A 213 10.76 -8.84 -15.82
N THR A 214 9.47 -9.14 -15.99
CA THR A 214 8.86 -9.28 -17.31
C THR A 214 8.65 -7.90 -17.95
N ALA A 215 8.41 -7.86 -19.26
CA ALA A 215 8.18 -6.59 -19.98
C ALA A 215 6.90 -5.86 -19.52
N ALA A 216 5.94 -6.56 -18.93
CA ALA A 216 4.69 -5.98 -18.44
C ALA A 216 4.88 -5.37 -17.03
N LEU A 217 5.57 -4.25 -16.95
CA LEU A 217 5.94 -3.61 -15.68
C LEU A 217 4.76 -2.97 -14.91
N ASN A 218 3.60 -2.80 -15.55
CA ASN A 218 2.35 -2.36 -14.90
C ASN A 218 1.61 -3.49 -14.17
N THR A 219 2.21 -4.66 -14.03
CA THR A 219 1.68 -5.83 -13.31
C THR A 219 2.38 -6.04 -11.97
N THR A 220 1.87 -6.97 -11.17
CA THR A 220 2.48 -7.35 -9.89
C THR A 220 3.76 -8.14 -10.13
N HIS A 221 4.87 -7.61 -9.61
CA HIS A 221 6.13 -8.35 -9.52
C HIS A 221 6.58 -8.58 -8.08
N THR A 222 6.14 -7.74 -7.17
CA THR A 222 6.53 -7.81 -5.76
C THR A 222 5.35 -7.49 -4.87
N TYR A 223 5.32 -8.07 -3.68
CA TYR A 223 4.41 -7.61 -2.63
C TYR A 223 5.01 -7.84 -1.24
N VAL A 224 4.62 -6.98 -0.32
CA VAL A 224 4.86 -7.14 1.12
C VAL A 224 3.62 -7.78 1.73
N SER A 225 3.80 -8.73 2.64
CA SER A 225 2.72 -9.52 3.22
C SER A 225 2.91 -9.67 4.73
N PHE A 226 1.80 -9.56 5.46
CA PHE A 226 1.68 -9.80 6.90
C PHE A 226 0.78 -11.03 7.14
N PRO A 227 1.34 -12.23 7.07
CA PRO A 227 0.56 -13.45 7.16
C PRO A 227 -0.06 -13.67 8.55
N LEU A 228 -1.18 -14.40 8.55
CA LEU A 228 -1.81 -15.05 9.69
C LEU A 228 -1.62 -16.55 9.47
N THR A 229 -0.55 -17.12 9.91
CA THR A 229 -0.25 -18.52 9.61
C THR A 229 -1.03 -19.48 10.51
N SER A 230 -1.53 -20.58 9.95
CA SER A 230 -1.90 -21.77 10.72
C SER A 230 -0.87 -22.88 10.50
N PHE A 231 -0.61 -23.67 11.54
CA PHE A 231 0.32 -24.78 11.48
C PHE A 231 -0.32 -25.98 10.83
N GLY A 232 0.15 -26.38 9.68
CA GLY A 232 -0.16 -27.65 9.04
C GLY A 232 1.05 -28.58 8.96
N ALA A 233 0.86 -29.75 8.41
CA ALA A 233 1.84 -30.83 8.31
C ALA A 233 3.12 -30.52 7.52
N SER A 234 3.28 -29.32 6.98
CA SER A 234 4.47 -28.91 6.21
C SER A 234 5.53 -28.31 7.14
N SER A 235 6.78 -28.70 6.99
CA SER A 235 7.90 -28.10 7.72
C SER A 235 8.01 -26.62 7.38
N PRO A 236 7.95 -25.71 8.36
CA PRO A 236 8.13 -24.28 8.12
C PRO A 236 9.55 -23.99 7.63
N ALA A 237 9.71 -22.95 6.84
CA ALA A 237 11.01 -22.48 6.39
C ALA A 237 11.77 -21.80 7.52
N GLN A 238 13.10 -21.82 7.46
CA GLN A 238 13.94 -21.02 8.34
C GLN A 238 13.70 -19.52 8.04
N PRO A 239 13.71 -18.66 9.05
CA PRO A 239 13.58 -17.22 8.82
C PRO A 239 14.76 -16.67 8.03
N ASN A 240 14.53 -15.51 7.38
CA ASN A 240 15.53 -14.77 6.60
C ASN A 240 16.07 -15.54 5.40
N THR A 241 15.21 -16.29 4.73
CA THR A 241 15.58 -17.07 3.54
C THR A 241 14.56 -16.92 2.41
N TRP A 242 15.05 -17.02 1.16
CA TRP A 242 14.22 -17.12 -0.03
C TRP A 242 13.82 -18.59 -0.27
N VAL A 243 12.53 -18.83 -0.40
CA VAL A 243 11.98 -20.16 -0.75
C VAL A 243 11.18 -20.07 -2.05
N SER A 244 11.30 -21.09 -2.89
CA SER A 244 10.55 -21.16 -4.16
C SER A 244 9.05 -21.37 -3.91
N ALA A 245 8.20 -20.83 -4.80
CA ALA A 245 6.75 -20.99 -4.77
C ALA A 245 6.26 -22.44 -4.90
N VAL A 246 7.09 -23.34 -5.41
CA VAL A 246 6.79 -24.78 -5.45
C VAL A 246 6.86 -25.43 -4.06
N SER A 247 7.45 -24.76 -3.09
CA SER A 247 7.44 -25.18 -1.69
C SER A 247 6.03 -25.09 -1.10
N THR A 248 5.63 -26.09 -0.31
CA THR A 248 4.39 -26.08 0.47
C THR A 248 4.43 -25.09 1.64
N ASN A 249 5.60 -24.46 1.87
CA ASN A 249 5.89 -23.62 3.03
C ASN A 249 5.59 -22.12 2.81
N LYS A 250 4.76 -21.78 1.85
CA LYS A 250 4.35 -20.38 1.59
C LYS A 250 3.86 -19.73 2.90
N PHE A 251 4.47 -18.58 3.26
CA PHE A 251 4.14 -17.79 4.46
C PHE A 251 4.35 -18.48 5.82
N ARG A 252 4.97 -19.65 5.88
CA ARG A 252 5.25 -20.36 7.12
C ARG A 252 6.71 -20.21 7.51
N VAL A 253 6.95 -19.66 8.69
CA VAL A 253 8.26 -19.48 9.27
C VAL A 253 8.37 -20.34 10.52
N TRP A 254 9.52 -20.94 10.77
CA TRP A 254 9.77 -21.76 11.94
C TRP A 254 9.50 -20.98 13.23
N GLY A 255 8.80 -21.62 14.18
CA GLY A 255 8.58 -21.09 15.53
C GLY A 255 7.57 -19.94 15.61
N THR A 256 6.85 -19.60 14.52
CA THR A 256 5.86 -18.52 14.58
C THR A 256 4.63 -18.89 15.39
N TYR A 257 4.09 -17.89 16.10
CA TYR A 257 2.82 -17.98 16.81
C TYR A 257 1.67 -18.09 15.80
N ASP A 258 0.75 -19.01 16.03
CA ASP A 258 -0.37 -19.24 15.14
C ASP A 258 -1.53 -18.27 15.40
N LEU A 259 -1.52 -17.16 14.69
CA LEU A 259 -2.57 -16.16 14.77
C LEU A 259 -3.89 -16.66 14.16
N ALA A 260 -3.85 -17.58 13.20
CA ALA A 260 -5.04 -18.01 12.50
C ALA A 260 -5.89 -19.00 13.33
N SER A 261 -5.27 -19.76 14.25
CA SER A 261 -5.98 -20.65 15.15
C SER A 261 -6.36 -20.01 16.50
N THR A 262 -5.96 -18.76 16.74
CA THR A 262 -6.22 -18.03 17.99
C THR A 262 -7.16 -16.85 17.71
N VAL A 263 -8.17 -16.67 18.54
CA VAL A 263 -9.11 -15.53 18.45
C VAL A 263 -8.83 -14.46 19.50
N GLY A 264 -9.37 -13.26 19.28
CA GLY A 264 -9.38 -12.19 20.29
C GLY A 264 -8.11 -11.34 20.34
N TRP A 265 -7.15 -11.55 19.44
CA TRP A 265 -6.04 -10.61 19.23
C TRP A 265 -6.42 -9.54 18.20
N SER A 266 -5.77 -8.40 18.30
CA SER A 266 -5.81 -7.36 17.25
C SER A 266 -4.38 -6.93 16.96
N ARG A 267 -3.99 -6.97 15.66
CA ARG A 267 -2.70 -6.49 15.16
C ARG A 267 -2.87 -5.14 14.47
N TYR A 268 -2.08 -4.18 14.87
CA TYR A 268 -2.01 -2.83 14.31
C TYR A 268 -0.70 -2.67 13.56
N ILE A 269 -0.73 -2.06 12.37
CA ILE A 269 0.43 -1.84 11.52
C ILE A 269 0.34 -0.44 10.93
N THR A 270 1.44 0.34 10.96
CA THR A 270 1.55 1.64 10.31
C THR A 270 3.01 1.97 9.96
N GLY A 271 3.23 3.02 9.19
CA GLY A 271 4.58 3.45 8.81
C GLY A 271 5.33 2.40 8.00
N VAL A 272 4.63 1.66 7.14
CA VAL A 272 5.26 0.61 6.32
C VAL A 272 6.05 1.24 5.20
N GLN A 273 7.35 0.94 5.16
CA GLN A 273 8.29 1.44 4.17
C GLN A 273 9.13 0.30 3.62
N LEU A 274 9.18 0.20 2.30
CA LEU A 274 10.12 -0.65 1.57
C LEU A 274 11.02 0.25 0.74
N GLU A 275 12.32 0.24 1.01
CA GLU A 275 13.28 1.12 0.38
C GLU A 275 14.54 0.39 -0.07
N ARG A 276 15.24 0.91 -1.06
CA ARG A 276 16.52 0.36 -1.53
C ARG A 276 17.59 0.56 -0.47
N GLY A 277 18.41 -0.46 -0.25
CA GLY A 277 19.54 -0.44 0.68
C GLY A 277 19.36 -1.39 1.86
N THR A 278 20.32 -1.37 2.77
CA THR A 278 20.41 -2.29 3.92
C THR A 278 20.08 -1.63 5.26
N VAL A 279 19.78 -0.33 5.24
CA VAL A 279 19.53 0.47 6.45
C VAL A 279 18.15 1.14 6.32
N ALA A 280 17.34 1.01 7.36
CA ALA A 280 16.06 1.70 7.42
C ALA A 280 16.28 3.20 7.66
N THR A 281 15.59 4.02 6.86
CA THR A 281 15.56 5.47 7.05
C THR A 281 14.27 5.90 7.75
N PRO A 282 14.16 7.13 8.28
CA PRO A 282 12.90 7.64 8.79
C PRO A 282 11.78 7.52 7.76
N PHE A 283 10.55 7.25 8.22
CA PHE A 283 9.40 7.09 7.34
C PHE A 283 9.24 8.29 6.41
N GLU A 284 9.08 8.02 5.12
CA GLU A 284 8.86 9.04 4.10
C GLU A 284 7.42 9.55 4.15
N VAL A 285 7.23 10.72 4.74
CA VAL A 285 5.94 11.40 4.76
C VAL A 285 5.75 12.16 3.46
N ARG A 286 4.83 11.68 2.61
CA ARG A 286 4.44 12.41 1.39
C ARG A 286 3.28 13.36 1.68
N PRO A 287 3.16 14.50 0.95
CA PRO A 287 1.96 15.34 1.04
C PRO A 287 0.70 14.53 0.76
N TYR A 288 -0.39 14.80 1.48
CA TYR A 288 -1.64 14.03 1.37
C TYR A 288 -2.16 13.93 -0.08
N ALA A 289 -2.15 15.05 -0.82
CA ALA A 289 -2.60 15.08 -2.20
C ALA A 289 -1.78 14.17 -3.11
N THR A 290 -0.46 14.11 -2.91
CA THR A 290 0.44 13.21 -3.66
C THR A 290 0.13 11.75 -3.34
N GLU A 291 -0.01 11.40 -2.07
CA GLU A 291 -0.34 10.03 -1.65
C GLU A 291 -1.71 9.60 -2.17
N LEU A 292 -2.70 10.52 -2.15
CA LEU A 292 -4.03 10.27 -2.72
C LEU A 292 -3.95 10.00 -4.23
N GLN A 293 -3.18 10.78 -4.99
CA GLN A 293 -2.99 10.54 -6.42
C GLN A 293 -2.34 9.18 -6.71
N LEU A 294 -1.37 8.75 -5.89
CA LEU A 294 -0.77 7.42 -5.98
C LEU A 294 -1.81 6.31 -5.74
N CYS A 295 -2.73 6.49 -4.79
CA CYS A 295 -3.84 5.57 -4.55
C CYS A 295 -4.85 5.60 -5.71
N GLN A 296 -5.18 6.78 -6.24
CA GLN A 296 -6.14 6.96 -7.33
C GLN A 296 -5.70 6.32 -8.65
N ARG A 297 -4.43 6.08 -8.84
CA ARG A 297 -3.92 5.27 -9.98
C ARG A 297 -4.51 3.84 -9.98
N TYR A 298 -4.94 3.34 -8.81
CA TYR A 298 -5.45 1.97 -8.63
C TYR A 298 -6.94 1.93 -8.28
N TYR A 299 -7.40 2.90 -7.55
CA TYR A 299 -8.81 3.04 -7.20
C TYR A 299 -9.19 4.50 -7.04
N TRP A 300 -10.23 4.87 -7.71
CA TRP A 300 -10.82 6.19 -7.58
C TRP A 300 -12.30 6.10 -7.28
N ASN A 301 -12.71 6.76 -6.20
CA ASN A 301 -14.10 6.91 -5.79
C ASN A 301 -14.50 8.37 -5.97
N PHE A 302 -15.29 8.64 -6.99
CA PHE A 302 -15.88 9.94 -7.19
C PHE A 302 -17.25 9.97 -6.50
N SER A 303 -17.36 10.69 -5.40
CA SER A 303 -18.52 10.68 -4.52
C SER A 303 -19.10 12.08 -4.31
N SER A 304 -20.37 12.13 -3.94
CA SER A 304 -21.08 13.35 -3.53
C SER A 304 -20.96 13.66 -2.04
N ALA A 305 -20.01 13.04 -1.32
CA ALA A 305 -19.82 13.26 0.12
C ALA A 305 -19.63 14.74 0.51
N GLY A 306 -19.08 15.55 -0.42
CA GLY A 306 -18.87 17.00 -0.23
C GLY A 306 -20.06 17.90 -0.64
N GLY A 307 -21.12 17.37 -1.22
CA GLY A 307 -22.26 18.17 -1.67
C GLY A 307 -23.38 17.39 -2.36
N VAL A 308 -24.60 17.72 -2.03
CA VAL A 308 -25.81 16.98 -2.46
C VAL A 308 -26.11 17.05 -3.96
N TYR A 309 -25.51 17.97 -4.71
CA TYR A 309 -25.64 18.13 -6.16
C TYR A 309 -24.29 18.03 -6.87
N THR A 310 -23.39 17.22 -6.38
CA THR A 310 -22.07 17.00 -7.02
C THR A 310 -22.25 16.51 -8.46
N GLY A 311 -21.62 17.21 -9.41
CA GLY A 311 -21.57 16.81 -10.82
C GLY A 311 -20.52 15.71 -11.03
N PHE A 312 -20.92 14.62 -11.69
CA PHE A 312 -20.01 13.47 -11.97
C PHE A 312 -19.40 13.52 -13.36
N GLY A 313 -20.06 14.18 -14.32
CA GLY A 313 -19.56 14.27 -15.68
C GLY A 313 -20.62 14.87 -16.62
N SER A 314 -20.23 15.06 -17.86
CA SER A 314 -21.09 15.60 -18.90
C SER A 314 -21.02 14.76 -20.18
N GLY A 315 -22.03 14.92 -21.05
CA GLY A 315 -22.13 14.18 -22.26
C GLY A 315 -23.36 14.57 -23.07
N TYR A 316 -24.05 13.59 -23.65
CA TYR A 316 -25.25 13.81 -24.45
C TYR A 316 -26.28 12.69 -24.23
N THR A 317 -27.52 12.95 -24.66
CA THR A 317 -28.59 11.95 -24.68
C THR A 317 -28.90 11.48 -26.11
N ASN A 318 -29.26 10.21 -26.26
CA ASN A 318 -29.75 9.64 -27.52
C ASN A 318 -31.29 9.35 -27.49
N GLY A 319 -31.98 9.87 -26.48
CA GLY A 319 -33.43 9.69 -26.27
C GLY A 319 -33.75 8.62 -25.23
N THR A 320 -33.02 7.52 -25.17
CA THR A 320 -33.21 6.41 -24.22
C THR A 320 -32.05 6.22 -23.27
N SER A 321 -30.91 6.85 -23.57
CA SER A 321 -29.70 6.77 -22.74
C SER A 321 -28.99 8.12 -22.70
N ALA A 322 -28.31 8.38 -21.58
CA ALA A 322 -27.33 9.44 -21.45
C ALA A 322 -25.92 8.84 -21.43
N LEU A 323 -25.07 9.29 -22.33
CA LEU A 323 -23.67 8.90 -22.42
C LEU A 323 -22.85 9.99 -21.74
N ILE A 324 -22.26 9.69 -20.62
CA ILE A 324 -21.58 10.64 -19.75
C ILE A 324 -20.10 10.31 -19.68
N MET A 325 -19.25 11.23 -20.09
CA MET A 325 -17.80 11.11 -19.95
C MET A 325 -17.38 11.51 -18.54
N VAL A 326 -16.62 10.63 -17.88
CA VAL A 326 -16.05 10.84 -16.55
C VAL A 326 -14.52 10.79 -16.69
N PRO A 327 -13.82 11.93 -16.62
CA PRO A 327 -12.37 11.97 -16.65
C PRO A 327 -11.80 11.50 -15.31
N PHE A 328 -10.68 10.77 -15.35
CA PHE A 328 -9.99 10.34 -14.14
C PHE A 328 -9.00 11.41 -13.66
N PRO A 329 -8.79 11.57 -12.35
CA PRO A 329 -7.88 12.58 -11.79
C PRO A 329 -6.42 12.28 -12.11
N VAL A 330 -6.09 11.01 -12.32
CA VAL A 330 -4.78 10.51 -12.72
C VAL A 330 -4.95 9.34 -13.68
N GLN A 331 -3.93 9.05 -14.48
CA GLN A 331 -3.94 7.86 -15.34
C GLN A 331 -4.03 6.59 -14.50
N MET A 332 -5.05 5.76 -14.76
CA MET A 332 -5.21 4.47 -14.11
C MET A 332 -4.10 3.49 -14.53
N ARG A 333 -3.73 2.56 -13.66
CA ARG A 333 -2.70 1.55 -13.91
C ARG A 333 -2.99 0.67 -15.12
N ALA A 334 -4.23 0.27 -15.24
CA ALA A 334 -4.77 -0.53 -16.33
C ALA A 334 -6.19 -0.04 -16.61
N GLN A 335 -6.82 -0.54 -17.67
CA GLN A 335 -8.23 -0.28 -17.91
C GLN A 335 -9.04 -0.71 -16.69
N PRO A 336 -9.68 0.24 -15.98
CA PRO A 336 -10.38 -0.09 -14.74
C PRO A 336 -11.73 -0.76 -15.00
N THR A 337 -12.14 -1.56 -14.02
CA THR A 337 -13.54 -1.99 -13.91
C THR A 337 -14.33 -0.92 -13.17
N GLN A 338 -15.56 -0.67 -13.63
CA GLN A 338 -16.49 0.17 -12.91
C GLN A 338 -16.98 -0.59 -11.67
N ASN A 339 -16.97 0.08 -10.54
CA ASN A 339 -17.46 -0.44 -9.27
C ASN A 339 -18.33 0.63 -8.60
N SER A 340 -19.46 0.97 -9.25
CA SER A 340 -20.44 1.89 -8.67
C SER A 340 -21.53 1.10 -7.98
N ASN A 341 -21.99 1.58 -6.85
CA ASN A 341 -23.03 0.93 -6.08
C ASN A 341 -24.10 1.86 -5.53
N SER A 342 -24.18 3.07 -6.05
CA SER A 342 -25.31 3.92 -5.68
C SER A 342 -26.59 3.40 -6.33
N ALA A 343 -27.67 3.37 -5.58
CA ALA A 343 -29.00 3.21 -6.17
C ALA A 343 -29.19 4.26 -7.27
N MET A 344 -29.76 3.89 -8.40
CA MET A 344 -29.92 4.82 -9.54
C MET A 344 -30.69 6.07 -9.16
N THR A 345 -31.58 5.98 -8.16
CA THR A 345 -32.32 7.11 -7.59
C THR A 345 -31.45 8.19 -6.93
N THR A 346 -30.19 7.87 -6.60
CA THR A 346 -29.23 8.84 -6.06
C THR A 346 -28.63 9.74 -7.14
N PHE A 347 -28.85 9.42 -8.41
CA PHE A 347 -28.41 10.20 -9.55
C PHE A 347 -29.58 10.89 -10.25
N VAL A 348 -29.27 11.99 -10.90
CA VAL A 348 -30.13 12.66 -11.85
C VAL A 348 -29.34 13.05 -13.10
N VAL A 349 -29.94 12.81 -14.25
CA VAL A 349 -29.43 13.30 -15.53
C VAL A 349 -30.22 14.55 -15.87
N LEU A 350 -29.49 15.65 -16.00
CA LEU A 350 -30.04 16.95 -16.41
C LEU A 350 -29.76 17.15 -17.91
N SER A 351 -30.79 17.47 -18.66
CA SER A 351 -30.69 17.96 -20.03
C SER A 351 -31.60 19.17 -20.22
N THR A 352 -31.56 19.79 -21.38
CA THR A 352 -32.39 20.98 -21.65
C THR A 352 -33.86 20.66 -21.46
N GLY A 353 -34.47 21.23 -20.39
CA GLY A 353 -35.90 21.09 -20.08
C GLY A 353 -36.33 19.80 -19.37
N ALA A 354 -35.39 18.90 -19.01
CA ALA A 354 -35.75 17.68 -18.32
C ALA A 354 -34.71 17.29 -17.26
N SER A 355 -35.19 16.80 -16.10
CA SER A 355 -34.41 16.24 -15.00
C SER A 355 -34.95 14.82 -14.74
N VAL A 356 -34.18 13.79 -15.00
CA VAL A 356 -34.61 12.40 -14.95
C VAL A 356 -33.66 11.54 -14.15
N SER A 357 -34.19 10.77 -13.19
CA SER A 357 -33.41 9.74 -12.52
C SER A 357 -33.21 8.54 -13.45
N PRO A 358 -31.97 8.07 -13.64
CA PRO A 358 -31.72 6.90 -14.48
C PRO A 358 -32.30 5.64 -13.83
N SER A 359 -32.57 4.62 -14.65
CA SER A 359 -33.08 3.32 -14.21
C SER A 359 -31.95 2.26 -14.15
N ALA A 360 -30.88 2.45 -14.92
CA ALA A 360 -29.77 1.52 -14.97
C ALA A 360 -28.47 2.25 -15.34
N LEU A 361 -27.35 1.67 -15.00
CA LEU A 361 -26.00 2.11 -15.35
C LEU A 361 -25.23 0.94 -15.99
N SER A 362 -24.56 1.23 -17.11
CA SER A 362 -23.58 0.35 -17.73
C SER A 362 -22.35 1.14 -18.17
N THR A 363 -21.24 0.43 -18.42
CA THR A 363 -20.05 1.04 -18.99
C THR A 363 -20.10 0.89 -20.51
N PHE A 364 -19.99 2.00 -21.25
CA PHE A 364 -19.91 1.96 -22.72
C PHE A 364 -18.48 1.69 -23.16
N THR A 365 -17.54 2.46 -22.66
CA THR A 365 -16.11 2.26 -22.91
C THR A 365 -15.28 2.85 -21.79
N THR A 366 -14.16 2.23 -21.50
CA THR A 366 -13.24 2.67 -20.47
C THR A 366 -11.81 2.67 -21.03
N GLY A 367 -11.11 3.77 -20.84
CA GLY A 367 -9.69 3.93 -21.14
C GLY A 367 -8.87 4.08 -19.86
N LEU A 368 -7.61 4.47 -20.02
CA LEU A 368 -6.72 4.73 -18.87
C LEU A 368 -6.97 6.10 -18.22
N ASN A 369 -7.56 7.04 -18.95
CA ASN A 369 -7.72 8.43 -18.52
C ASN A 369 -9.18 8.85 -18.31
N SER A 370 -10.12 8.06 -18.78
CA SER A 370 -11.55 8.36 -18.67
C SER A 370 -12.41 7.14 -18.93
N SER A 371 -13.68 7.23 -18.53
CA SER A 371 -14.73 6.25 -18.87
C SER A 371 -15.94 6.99 -19.45
N ILE A 372 -16.63 6.36 -20.39
CA ILE A 372 -17.96 6.76 -20.82
C ILE A 372 -18.96 5.81 -20.16
N LEU A 373 -19.81 6.35 -19.33
CA LEU A 373 -20.88 5.65 -18.65
C LEU A 373 -22.20 5.86 -19.39
N THR A 374 -22.97 4.81 -19.55
CA THR A 374 -24.30 4.84 -20.16
C THR A 374 -25.36 4.70 -19.08
N PHE A 375 -26.14 5.74 -18.87
CA PHE A 375 -27.29 5.74 -17.98
C PHE A 375 -28.56 5.57 -18.79
N THR A 376 -29.36 4.54 -18.50
CA THR A 376 -30.69 4.37 -19.10
C THR A 376 -31.64 5.42 -18.54
N VAL A 377 -32.20 6.24 -19.43
CA VAL A 377 -33.11 7.33 -19.09
C VAL A 377 -34.33 7.28 -20.03
N ALA A 378 -35.46 7.84 -19.62
CA ALA A 378 -36.63 7.94 -20.46
C ALA A 378 -37.07 9.41 -20.58
N GLY A 379 -37.73 9.75 -21.70
CA GLY A 379 -38.31 11.09 -21.91
C GLY A 379 -37.28 12.18 -22.22
N GLN A 380 -36.05 11.81 -22.59
CA GLN A 380 -35.00 12.75 -23.02
C GLN A 380 -35.06 12.97 -24.54
N THR A 381 -34.68 14.15 -24.99
CA THR A 381 -34.57 14.44 -26.42
C THR A 381 -33.17 14.05 -26.94
N ALA A 382 -33.13 13.28 -28.03
CA ALA A 382 -31.88 12.87 -28.66
C ALA A 382 -31.07 14.07 -29.14
N GLY A 383 -29.74 13.99 -29.00
CA GLY A 383 -28.78 15.02 -29.44
C GLY A 383 -28.61 16.19 -28.46
N GLN A 384 -29.30 16.21 -27.33
CA GLN A 384 -29.10 17.24 -26.30
C GLN A 384 -27.91 16.96 -25.40
N GLY A 385 -27.25 18.03 -24.93
CA GLY A 385 -26.24 17.96 -23.89
C GLY A 385 -26.84 17.46 -22.58
N ALA A 386 -26.07 16.70 -21.80
CA ALA A 386 -26.48 16.13 -20.53
C ALA A 386 -25.40 16.30 -19.47
N ILE A 387 -25.81 16.45 -18.23
CA ILE A 387 -24.95 16.42 -17.04
C ILE A 387 -25.47 15.35 -16.09
N LEU A 388 -24.59 14.52 -15.59
CA LEU A 388 -24.87 13.63 -14.49
C LEU A 388 -24.50 14.31 -13.17
N GLN A 389 -25.43 14.35 -12.22
CA GLN A 389 -25.15 14.83 -10.86
C GLN A 389 -25.84 13.97 -9.80
N ALA A 390 -25.44 14.19 -8.54
CA ALA A 390 -26.15 13.63 -7.40
C ALA A 390 -27.57 14.23 -7.29
N ASN A 391 -28.53 13.43 -6.89
CA ASN A 391 -29.92 13.81 -6.74
C ASN A 391 -30.24 14.17 -5.27
N ASN A 392 -29.86 15.37 -4.87
CA ASN A 392 -30.06 15.89 -3.51
C ASN A 392 -29.59 14.91 -2.42
N THR A 393 -28.41 14.31 -2.60
CA THR A 393 -27.85 13.33 -1.67
C THR A 393 -26.33 13.40 -1.61
N THR A 394 -25.77 13.11 -0.44
CA THR A 394 -24.33 12.92 -0.25
C THR A 394 -23.90 11.46 -0.46
N GLY A 395 -24.83 10.54 -0.75
CA GLY A 395 -24.58 9.11 -0.88
C GLY A 395 -24.35 8.60 -2.31
N ALA A 396 -24.37 9.49 -3.32
CA ALA A 396 -24.09 9.08 -4.70
C ALA A 396 -22.58 8.91 -4.92
N PHE A 397 -22.17 7.84 -5.62
CA PHE A 397 -20.80 7.65 -6.03
C PHE A 397 -20.66 6.82 -7.29
N VAL A 398 -19.58 7.05 -8.02
CA VAL A 398 -19.09 6.22 -9.13
C VAL A 398 -17.64 5.88 -8.83
N ALA A 399 -17.30 4.61 -8.83
CA ALA A 399 -15.97 4.16 -8.53
C ALA A 399 -15.36 3.29 -9.64
N PHE A 400 -14.05 3.35 -9.77
CA PHE A 400 -13.27 2.62 -10.76
C PHE A 400 -12.10 1.93 -10.09
N SER A 401 -11.90 0.64 -10.41
CA SER A 401 -10.84 -0.18 -9.82
C SER A 401 -9.92 -0.74 -10.89
N ALA A 402 -8.64 -0.47 -10.74
CA ALA A 402 -7.52 -1.03 -11.52
C ALA A 402 -6.47 -1.66 -10.57
N GLU A 403 -6.91 -2.26 -9.46
CA GLU A 403 -6.02 -2.90 -8.49
C GLU A 403 -5.22 -4.07 -9.08
N LEU A 404 -4.11 -4.43 -8.39
CA LEU A 404 -3.19 -5.50 -8.78
C LEU A 404 -3.66 -6.86 -8.26
#